data_e8a56536bbbbb5d9713f1c0274b22865
#
_entry.id   e8a56536bbbbb5d9713f1c0274b22865
#
_cell.length_a   1.000
_cell.length_b   1.000
_cell.length_c   1.000
_cell.angle_alpha   90.00
_cell.angle_beta   90.00
_cell.angle_gamma   90.00
#
_symmetry.space_group_name_H-M   'P 1'
#
loop_
_entity.id
_entity.type
_entity.pdbx_description
1 polymer ?
#
loop_
_entity_poly.entity_id
_entity_poly.type
_entity_poly.pdbx_seq_one_letter_code
_entity_poly.pdbx_strand_id
1 'polypeptide(L)'
;NIKFEDILEYHAKYFIPNNVYIVVIGDVNYKEVKSLISEKFGVWKKGKTINDPEPILTENVALTEINFVDLPTATQSAIQVTNNVNLKMNDEDYFAALMANDILGGGGEGYLFKNLREDKGYTYGAYSSLGSNRYGVSKFRAGAKVRNMVTDSAVSEIVKEISRIRLERVDSELLKNAKAKYVGSFIRNAENPQTIAGYALNIKLNNLEDDYYESYLENINSVTEADVKRAANKYFKIANTRIVVVGKGSDVV
;
A
#
# COMPACT_ATOMS: atom_id res chain seq x y z
N ASN A 1 -15.76 20.02 -15.98
CA ASN A 1 -15.05 21.29 -16.19
C ASN A 1 -15.00 22.03 -14.86
N ILE A 2 -13.80 22.20 -14.30
CA ILE A 2 -13.57 22.91 -13.03
C ILE A 2 -13.53 24.42 -13.34
N LYS A 3 -14.26 25.21 -12.56
CA LYS A 3 -14.28 26.67 -12.63
C LYS A 3 -13.46 27.26 -11.49
N PHE A 4 -13.11 28.53 -11.58
CA PHE A 4 -12.37 29.23 -10.52
C PHE A 4 -13.16 29.29 -9.20
N GLU A 5 -14.47 29.46 -9.29
CA GLU A 5 -15.39 29.46 -8.14
C GLU A 5 -15.33 28.13 -7.37
N ASP A 6 -15.23 26.98 -8.07
CA ASP A 6 -15.13 25.67 -7.44
C ASP A 6 -13.84 25.56 -6.59
N ILE A 7 -12.75 26.19 -7.06
CA ILE A 7 -11.46 26.23 -6.32
C ILE A 7 -11.61 27.09 -5.06
N LEU A 8 -12.26 28.24 -5.16
CA LEU A 8 -12.50 29.12 -4.01
C LEU A 8 -13.39 28.44 -2.96
N GLU A 9 -14.47 27.80 -3.40
CA GLU A 9 -15.36 27.05 -2.51
C GLU A 9 -14.61 25.88 -1.83
N TYR A 10 -13.83 25.12 -2.58
CA TYR A 10 -13.02 24.03 -2.04
C TYR A 10 -12.01 24.55 -1.00
N HIS A 11 -11.29 25.63 -1.32
CA HIS A 11 -10.36 26.26 -0.40
C HIS A 11 -11.06 26.74 0.89
N ALA A 12 -12.13 27.48 0.75
CA ALA A 12 -12.88 27.99 1.92
C ALA A 12 -13.43 26.87 2.82
N LYS A 13 -13.81 25.73 2.21
CA LYS A 13 -14.37 24.59 2.92
C LYS A 13 -13.32 23.74 3.62
N TYR A 14 -12.18 23.48 2.98
CA TYR A 14 -11.23 22.48 3.46
C TYR A 14 -9.96 23.05 4.08
N PHE A 15 -9.56 24.28 3.71
CA PHE A 15 -8.40 24.97 4.29
C PHE A 15 -8.82 25.77 5.51
N ILE A 16 -9.13 25.07 6.57
CA ILE A 16 -9.55 25.59 7.86
C ILE A 16 -8.71 24.99 8.98
N PRO A 17 -8.46 25.69 10.11
CA PRO A 17 -7.62 25.19 11.20
C PRO A 17 -8.06 23.85 11.78
N ASN A 18 -9.36 23.54 11.67
CA ASN A 18 -9.91 22.24 12.12
C ASN A 18 -9.32 21.03 11.38
N ASN A 19 -8.80 21.23 10.16
CA ASN A 19 -8.26 20.18 9.29
C ASN A 19 -6.72 20.20 9.19
N VAL A 20 -6.04 21.02 10.02
CA VAL A 20 -4.60 21.24 9.89
C VAL A 20 -3.86 20.67 11.09
N TYR A 21 -2.83 19.90 10.81
CA TYR A 21 -1.82 19.49 11.77
C TYR A 21 -0.51 20.20 11.41
N ILE A 22 0.13 20.81 12.39
CA ILE A 22 1.44 21.43 12.25
C ILE A 22 2.42 20.59 13.08
N VAL A 23 3.40 20.00 12.42
CA VAL A 23 4.48 19.26 13.07
C VAL A 23 5.77 20.01 12.83
N VAL A 24 6.50 20.30 13.90
CA VAL A 24 7.80 20.98 13.84
C VAL A 24 8.84 20.08 14.50
N ILE A 25 9.93 19.84 13.79
CA ILE A 25 11.05 19.06 14.27
C ILE A 25 12.36 19.79 13.94
N GLY A 26 13.31 19.78 14.87
CA GLY A 26 14.63 20.42 14.72
C GLY A 26 15.19 20.89 16.05
N ASP A 27 16.30 21.58 15.99
CA ASP A 27 16.91 22.24 17.15
C ASP A 27 16.16 23.56 17.46
N VAL A 28 14.99 23.40 18.11
CA VAL A 28 14.07 24.52 18.40
C VAL A 28 13.55 24.47 19.81
N ASN A 29 13.27 25.66 20.37
CA ASN A 29 12.62 25.76 21.67
C ASN A 29 11.10 25.63 21.52
N TYR A 30 10.49 24.66 22.21
CA TYR A 30 9.04 24.41 22.15
C TYR A 30 8.18 25.66 22.47
N LYS A 31 8.57 26.43 23.50
CA LYS A 31 7.77 27.60 23.94
C LYS A 31 7.79 28.70 22.86
N GLU A 32 8.96 28.93 22.26
CA GLU A 32 9.14 29.92 21.22
C GLU A 32 8.36 29.55 19.96
N VAL A 33 8.49 28.31 19.51
CA VAL A 33 7.76 27.78 18.36
C VAL A 33 6.24 27.85 18.59
N LYS A 34 5.79 27.40 19.76
CA LYS A 34 4.36 27.48 20.14
C LYS A 34 3.84 28.93 20.10
N SER A 35 4.62 29.88 20.64
CA SER A 35 4.26 31.30 20.63
C SER A 35 4.16 31.82 19.19
N LEU A 36 5.15 31.52 18.35
CA LEU A 36 5.19 31.94 16.95
C LEU A 36 4.02 31.37 16.15
N ILE A 37 3.73 30.07 16.32
CA ILE A 37 2.58 29.41 15.65
C ILE A 37 1.28 30.08 16.11
N SER A 38 1.13 30.32 17.42
CA SER A 38 -0.07 30.98 17.96
C SER A 38 -0.22 32.40 17.43
N GLU A 39 0.85 33.17 17.29
CA GLU A 39 0.84 34.50 16.70
C GLU A 39 0.41 34.49 15.24
N LYS A 40 1.01 33.60 14.44
CA LYS A 40 0.79 33.57 12.98
C LYS A 40 -0.53 32.92 12.58
N PHE A 41 -0.93 31.85 13.27
CA PHE A 41 -2.10 31.04 12.91
C PHE A 41 -3.28 31.20 13.88
N GLY A 42 -3.10 31.80 15.06
CA GLY A 42 -4.14 31.96 16.06
C GLY A 42 -5.30 32.84 15.61
N VAL A 43 -5.09 33.73 14.64
CA VAL A 43 -6.13 34.55 14.01
C VAL A 43 -6.95 33.81 12.95
N TRP A 44 -6.51 32.62 12.55
CA TRP A 44 -7.17 31.82 11.53
C TRP A 44 -8.50 31.27 12.07
N LYS A 45 -9.59 31.73 11.48
CA LYS A 45 -10.94 31.40 11.97
C LYS A 45 -11.28 29.94 11.70
N LYS A 46 -11.77 29.26 12.74
CA LYS A 46 -12.31 27.91 12.61
C LYS A 46 -13.50 27.90 11.67
N GLY A 47 -13.56 26.89 10.82
CA GLY A 47 -14.70 26.61 9.96
C GLY A 47 -15.62 25.54 10.57
N LYS A 48 -16.59 25.10 9.78
CA LYS A 48 -17.44 23.96 10.13
C LYS A 48 -16.57 22.69 10.07
N THR A 49 -16.56 21.93 11.15
CA THR A 49 -15.87 20.62 11.15
C THR A 49 -16.43 19.75 10.03
N ILE A 50 -15.54 19.23 9.22
CA ILE A 50 -15.88 18.27 8.16
C ILE A 50 -15.65 16.89 8.78
N ASN A 51 -16.72 16.15 8.96
CA ASN A 51 -16.60 14.75 9.32
C ASN A 51 -16.06 14.01 8.10
N ASP A 52 -15.05 13.17 8.30
CA ASP A 52 -14.57 12.27 7.27
C ASP A 52 -15.75 11.43 6.79
N PRO A 53 -16.02 11.38 5.48
CA PRO A 53 -17.07 10.50 4.99
C PRO A 53 -16.70 9.04 5.35
N GLU A 54 -17.67 8.31 5.87
CA GLU A 54 -17.46 6.87 6.02
C GLU A 54 -17.15 6.27 4.65
N PRO A 55 -16.05 5.51 4.52
CA PRO A 55 -15.69 4.93 3.24
C PRO A 55 -16.78 3.97 2.78
N ILE A 56 -17.29 4.18 1.58
CA ILE A 56 -18.14 3.18 0.92
C ILE A 56 -17.26 1.97 0.62
N LEU A 57 -17.46 0.89 1.36
CA LEU A 57 -16.77 -0.38 1.11
C LEU A 57 -17.29 -0.96 -0.21
N THR A 58 -16.57 -0.72 -1.29
CA THR A 58 -16.87 -1.36 -2.57
C THR A 58 -16.48 -2.83 -2.48
N GLU A 59 -17.46 -3.71 -2.64
CA GLU A 59 -17.23 -5.15 -2.66
C GLU A 59 -16.35 -5.57 -3.86
N ASN A 60 -15.71 -6.71 -3.71
CA ASN A 60 -15.03 -7.36 -4.82
C ASN A 60 -16.06 -7.96 -5.78
N VAL A 61 -15.64 -8.24 -7.00
CA VAL A 61 -16.47 -8.95 -7.99
C VAL A 61 -16.90 -10.32 -7.45
N ALA A 62 -18.08 -10.79 -7.83
CA ALA A 62 -18.60 -12.08 -7.37
C ALA A 62 -17.75 -13.26 -7.87
N LEU A 63 -17.24 -13.16 -9.10
CA LEU A 63 -16.33 -14.11 -9.73
C LEU A 63 -15.14 -13.37 -10.34
N THR A 64 -14.01 -14.05 -10.50
CA THR A 64 -12.84 -13.49 -11.15
C THR A 64 -13.16 -13.06 -12.58
N GLU A 65 -12.84 -11.83 -12.90
CA GLU A 65 -13.02 -11.21 -14.20
C GLU A 65 -11.67 -10.99 -14.88
N ILE A 66 -11.58 -11.30 -16.16
CA ILE A 66 -10.44 -10.95 -17.00
C ILE A 66 -10.90 -9.82 -17.94
N ASN A 67 -10.24 -8.68 -17.80
CA ASN A 67 -10.52 -7.48 -18.60
C ASN A 67 -9.33 -7.20 -19.50
N PHE A 68 -9.48 -7.44 -20.79
CA PHE A 68 -8.46 -7.17 -21.80
C PHE A 68 -8.75 -5.86 -22.52
N VAL A 69 -7.74 -5.00 -22.59
CA VAL A 69 -7.78 -3.77 -23.39
C VAL A 69 -6.77 -3.90 -24.53
N ASP A 70 -7.28 -3.97 -25.75
CA ASP A 70 -6.42 -4.00 -26.92
C ASP A 70 -5.79 -2.64 -27.17
N LEU A 71 -4.46 -2.61 -27.18
CA LEU A 71 -3.65 -1.47 -27.54
C LEU A 71 -2.69 -1.87 -28.67
N PRO A 72 -3.07 -1.68 -29.95
CA PRO A 72 -2.32 -2.18 -31.12
C PRO A 72 -0.87 -1.71 -31.21
N THR A 73 -0.53 -0.61 -30.53
CA THR A 73 0.84 -0.05 -30.50
C THR A 73 1.66 -0.53 -29.32
N ALA A 74 1.09 -1.36 -28.41
CA ALA A 74 1.80 -1.82 -27.23
C ALA A 74 2.91 -2.82 -27.61
N THR A 75 4.12 -2.55 -27.16
CA THR A 75 5.28 -3.44 -27.31
C THR A 75 5.35 -4.50 -26.18
N GLN A 76 4.61 -4.28 -25.11
CA GLN A 76 4.51 -5.14 -23.95
C GLN A 76 3.08 -5.16 -23.42
N SER A 77 2.67 -6.26 -22.84
CA SER A 77 1.45 -6.34 -22.03
C SER A 77 1.72 -5.89 -20.60
N ALA A 78 0.87 -4.99 -20.10
CA ALA A 78 0.81 -4.64 -18.69
C ALA A 78 -0.28 -5.49 -18.02
N ILE A 79 0.10 -6.30 -17.05
CA ILE A 79 -0.77 -7.22 -16.32
C ILE A 79 -0.93 -6.73 -14.89
N GLN A 80 -2.16 -6.69 -14.38
CA GLN A 80 -2.46 -6.42 -12.99
C GLN A 80 -3.58 -7.32 -12.47
N VAL A 81 -3.26 -8.15 -11.48
CA VAL A 81 -4.21 -8.88 -10.65
C VAL A 81 -4.52 -8.01 -9.43
N THR A 82 -5.79 -7.68 -9.20
CA THR A 82 -6.17 -6.71 -8.17
C THR A 82 -7.50 -7.03 -7.51
N ASN A 83 -7.57 -6.78 -6.21
CA ASN A 83 -8.81 -6.78 -5.45
C ASN A 83 -8.85 -5.65 -4.42
N ASN A 84 -10.06 -5.28 -4.02
CA ASN A 84 -10.28 -4.34 -2.94
C ASN A 84 -9.96 -5.00 -1.59
N VAL A 85 -9.34 -4.24 -0.69
CA VAL A 85 -9.03 -4.67 0.67
C VAL A 85 -9.47 -3.61 1.68
N ASN A 86 -9.99 -4.05 2.81
CA ASN A 86 -10.21 -3.19 3.96
C ASN A 86 -9.11 -3.52 4.98
N LEU A 87 -8.01 -2.80 4.88
CA LEU A 87 -6.87 -2.89 5.79
C LEU A 87 -6.49 -1.48 6.21
N LYS A 88 -6.33 -1.27 7.48
CA LYS A 88 -5.88 0.00 8.08
C LYS A 88 -4.61 -0.24 8.90
N MET A 89 -3.85 0.84 9.17
CA MET A 89 -2.62 0.74 9.95
C MET A 89 -2.83 0.29 11.41
N ASN A 90 -4.03 0.52 11.97
CA ASN A 90 -4.40 0.10 13.32
C ASN A 90 -5.06 -1.29 13.39
N ASP A 91 -5.14 -2.02 12.26
CA ASP A 91 -5.66 -3.38 12.28
C ASP A 91 -4.62 -4.37 12.83
N GLU A 92 -5.06 -5.35 13.61
CA GLU A 92 -4.21 -6.42 14.16
C GLU A 92 -3.43 -7.19 13.07
N ASP A 93 -4.02 -7.32 11.88
CA ASP A 93 -3.40 -8.00 10.75
C ASP A 93 -2.36 -7.16 9.99
N TYR A 94 -2.19 -5.86 10.33
CA TYR A 94 -1.41 -4.94 9.52
C TYR A 94 0.02 -5.45 9.27
N PHE A 95 0.75 -5.82 10.31
CA PHE A 95 2.13 -6.28 10.18
C PHE A 95 2.23 -7.63 9.47
N ALA A 96 1.30 -8.55 9.72
CA ALA A 96 1.23 -9.83 9.01
C ALA A 96 0.96 -9.63 7.51
N ALA A 97 0.08 -8.69 7.16
CA ALA A 97 -0.24 -8.34 5.78
C ALA A 97 0.94 -7.65 5.06
N LEU A 98 1.70 -6.81 5.76
CA LEU A 98 2.96 -6.24 5.24
C LEU A 98 3.97 -7.34 4.91
N MET A 99 4.20 -8.30 5.83
CA MET A 99 5.13 -9.40 5.61
C MET A 99 4.66 -10.29 4.45
N ALA A 100 3.37 -10.60 4.39
CA ALA A 100 2.80 -11.37 3.27
C ALA A 100 3.03 -10.68 1.93
N ASN A 101 2.79 -9.37 1.85
CA ASN A 101 3.03 -8.61 0.62
C ASN A 101 4.52 -8.53 0.27
N ASP A 102 5.41 -8.36 1.24
CA ASP A 102 6.85 -8.31 0.98
C ASP A 102 7.37 -9.63 0.42
N ILE A 103 6.97 -10.75 1.00
CA ILE A 103 7.34 -12.09 0.55
C ILE A 103 6.76 -12.40 -0.83
N LEU A 104 5.53 -11.97 -1.12
CA LEU A 104 4.94 -12.17 -2.44
C LEU A 104 5.65 -11.36 -3.52
N GLY A 105 5.87 -10.07 -3.31
CA GLY A 105 6.40 -9.21 -4.38
C GLY A 105 6.88 -7.84 -3.91
N GLY A 106 7.35 -7.71 -2.66
CA GLY A 106 7.88 -6.47 -2.11
C GLY A 106 9.30 -6.11 -2.55
N GLY A 107 9.90 -6.88 -3.47
CA GLY A 107 11.25 -6.64 -3.96
C GLY A 107 11.83 -7.82 -4.72
N GLY A 108 13.15 -7.78 -4.98
CA GLY A 108 13.87 -8.80 -5.75
C GLY A 108 13.91 -10.19 -5.11
N GLU A 109 13.67 -10.29 -3.80
CA GLU A 109 13.59 -11.58 -3.10
C GLU A 109 12.18 -12.19 -3.10
N GLY A 110 11.17 -11.45 -3.57
CA GLY A 110 9.78 -11.89 -3.57
C GLY A 110 9.49 -12.98 -4.59
N TYR A 111 8.47 -13.80 -4.32
CA TYR A 111 8.06 -14.91 -5.18
C TYR A 111 7.80 -14.49 -6.62
N LEU A 112 7.11 -13.36 -6.82
CA LEU A 112 6.80 -12.84 -8.16
C LEU A 112 8.08 -12.51 -8.95
N PHE A 113 9.04 -11.85 -8.31
CA PHE A 113 10.29 -11.48 -8.99
C PHE A 113 11.11 -12.73 -9.34
N LYS A 114 11.30 -13.64 -8.39
CA LYS A 114 12.04 -14.90 -8.62
C LYS A 114 11.42 -15.69 -9.76
N ASN A 115 10.11 -15.91 -9.72
CA ASN A 115 9.43 -16.68 -10.77
C ASN A 115 9.48 -15.98 -12.12
N LEU A 116 8.88 -14.77 -12.25
CA LEU A 116 8.66 -14.17 -13.57
C LEU A 116 9.92 -13.57 -14.18
N ARG A 117 10.87 -13.08 -13.36
CA ARG A 117 12.10 -12.49 -13.86
C ARG A 117 13.24 -13.51 -13.93
N GLU A 118 13.57 -14.19 -12.82
CA GLU A 118 14.77 -15.02 -12.74
C GLU A 118 14.55 -16.37 -13.42
N ASP A 119 13.45 -17.07 -13.10
CA ASP A 119 13.20 -18.42 -13.62
C ASP A 119 12.64 -18.39 -15.05
N LYS A 120 11.67 -17.50 -15.33
CA LYS A 120 10.96 -17.47 -16.63
C LYS A 120 11.50 -16.45 -17.62
N GLY A 121 12.17 -15.39 -17.16
CA GLY A 121 12.66 -14.33 -18.03
C GLY A 121 11.56 -13.59 -18.80
N TYR A 122 10.32 -13.52 -18.25
CA TYR A 122 9.19 -12.89 -18.90
C TYR A 122 9.22 -11.37 -18.80
N THR A 123 9.86 -10.84 -17.76
CA THR A 123 9.84 -9.42 -17.39
C THR A 123 11.16 -8.95 -16.80
N TYR A 124 11.35 -7.65 -16.70
CA TYR A 124 12.42 -7.03 -15.89
C TYR A 124 12.07 -6.92 -14.41
N GLY A 125 10.80 -7.11 -14.05
CA GLY A 125 10.35 -7.10 -12.66
C GLY A 125 8.87 -7.38 -12.53
N ALA A 126 8.51 -8.10 -11.47
CA ALA A 126 7.16 -8.40 -11.06
C ALA A 126 7.02 -8.14 -9.56
N TYR A 127 6.02 -7.38 -9.18
CA TYR A 127 5.87 -6.86 -7.83
C TYR A 127 4.44 -6.92 -7.34
N SER A 128 4.27 -6.83 -6.03
CA SER A 128 2.97 -6.62 -5.41
C SER A 128 2.97 -5.38 -4.52
N SER A 129 1.78 -4.87 -4.26
CA SER A 129 1.54 -3.78 -3.32
C SER A 129 0.23 -3.99 -2.59
N LEU A 130 0.22 -3.60 -1.32
CA LEU A 130 -0.95 -3.66 -0.46
C LEU A 130 -1.16 -2.28 0.18
N GLY A 131 -2.31 -1.69 -0.07
CA GLY A 131 -2.67 -0.40 0.50
C GLY A 131 -3.33 -0.54 1.87
N SER A 132 -3.21 0.52 2.68
CA SER A 132 -3.86 0.66 3.98
C SER A 132 -4.45 2.07 4.13
N ASN A 133 -5.39 2.42 3.24
CA ASN A 133 -5.96 3.77 3.19
C ASN A 133 -6.92 3.99 4.37
N ARG A 134 -6.75 5.13 5.06
CA ARG A 134 -7.62 5.54 6.15
C ARG A 134 -9.06 5.86 5.69
N TYR A 135 -9.19 6.52 4.55
CA TYR A 135 -10.45 7.16 4.11
C TYR A 135 -11.21 6.37 3.04
N GLY A 136 -10.81 5.14 2.76
CA GLY A 136 -11.47 4.38 1.71
C GLY A 136 -10.98 2.96 1.60
N VAL A 137 -11.50 2.30 0.59
CA VAL A 137 -11.06 0.95 0.23
C VAL A 137 -9.67 1.03 -0.36
N SER A 138 -8.78 0.24 0.18
CA SER A 138 -7.44 0.02 -0.37
C SER A 138 -7.48 -1.06 -1.44
N LYS A 139 -6.35 -1.27 -2.09
CA LYS A 139 -6.21 -2.32 -3.10
C LYS A 139 -4.98 -3.17 -2.82
N PHE A 140 -5.16 -4.45 -2.98
CA PHE A 140 -4.07 -5.36 -3.29
C PHE A 140 -3.86 -5.34 -4.80
N ARG A 141 -2.60 -5.33 -5.22
CA ARG A 141 -2.19 -5.42 -6.62
C ARG A 141 -0.97 -6.31 -6.74
N ALA A 142 -0.97 -7.17 -7.75
CA ALA A 142 0.20 -7.95 -8.16
C ALA A 142 0.30 -7.87 -9.68
N GLY A 143 1.49 -7.62 -10.24
CA GLY A 143 1.59 -7.47 -11.68
C GLY A 143 2.99 -7.29 -12.22
N ALA A 144 3.05 -7.28 -13.55
CA ALA A 144 4.27 -7.13 -14.32
C ALA A 144 3.98 -6.51 -15.69
N LYS A 145 5.04 -6.03 -16.34
CA LYS A 145 5.04 -5.77 -17.80
C LYS A 145 5.84 -6.87 -18.48
N VAL A 146 5.22 -7.56 -19.43
CA VAL A 146 5.81 -8.72 -20.11
C VAL A 146 5.75 -8.59 -21.62
N ARG A 147 6.51 -9.37 -22.36
CA ARG A 147 6.33 -9.48 -23.81
C ARG A 147 4.91 -9.98 -24.12
N ASN A 148 4.25 -9.42 -25.16
CA ASN A 148 2.86 -9.79 -25.50
C ASN A 148 2.67 -11.31 -25.65
N MET A 149 3.62 -12.01 -26.27
CA MET A 149 3.59 -13.47 -26.53
C MET A 149 3.56 -14.36 -25.27
N VAL A 150 3.87 -13.83 -24.07
CA VAL A 150 3.88 -14.61 -22.82
C VAL A 150 2.86 -14.08 -21.80
N THR A 151 1.84 -13.36 -22.30
CA THR A 151 0.86 -12.69 -21.46
C THR A 151 0.03 -13.69 -20.64
N ASP A 152 -0.50 -14.72 -21.26
CA ASP A 152 -1.30 -15.79 -20.65
C ASP A 152 -0.50 -16.54 -19.58
N SER A 153 0.72 -16.95 -19.95
CA SER A 153 1.65 -17.65 -19.06
C SER A 153 2.02 -16.78 -17.86
N ALA A 154 2.26 -15.49 -18.08
CA ALA A 154 2.58 -14.56 -17.00
C ALA A 154 1.38 -14.33 -16.05
N VAL A 155 0.15 -14.24 -16.57
CA VAL A 155 -1.05 -14.19 -15.75
C VAL A 155 -1.16 -15.46 -14.88
N SER A 156 -0.96 -16.63 -15.49
CA SER A 156 -1.01 -17.91 -14.79
C SER A 156 0.03 -18.01 -13.68
N GLU A 157 1.27 -17.58 -13.95
CA GLU A 157 2.33 -17.60 -12.93
C GLU A 157 2.09 -16.59 -11.81
N ILE A 158 1.53 -15.38 -12.09
CA ILE A 158 1.14 -14.44 -11.04
C ILE A 158 0.07 -15.06 -10.11
N VAL A 159 -0.96 -15.66 -10.69
CA VAL A 159 -2.04 -16.31 -9.92
C VAL A 159 -1.50 -17.48 -9.11
N LYS A 160 -0.55 -18.25 -9.66
CA LYS A 160 0.12 -19.35 -8.98
C LYS A 160 0.90 -18.89 -7.75
N GLU A 161 1.69 -17.80 -7.84
CA GLU A 161 2.42 -17.29 -6.68
C GLU A 161 1.50 -16.68 -5.61
N ILE A 162 0.39 -16.05 -6.02
CA ILE A 162 -0.66 -15.63 -5.08
C ILE A 162 -1.29 -16.87 -4.40
N SER A 163 -1.53 -17.95 -5.14
CA SER A 163 -2.04 -19.21 -4.58
C SER A 163 -1.05 -19.83 -3.61
N ARG A 164 0.23 -19.84 -3.98
CA ARG A 164 1.31 -20.40 -3.18
C ARG A 164 1.37 -19.76 -1.79
N ILE A 165 1.46 -18.43 -1.69
CA ILE A 165 1.55 -17.74 -0.39
C ILE A 165 0.29 -17.91 0.47
N ARG A 166 -0.86 -18.19 -0.15
CA ARG A 166 -2.12 -18.47 0.55
C ARG A 166 -2.22 -19.92 1.06
N LEU A 167 -1.67 -20.88 0.34
CA LEU A 167 -1.85 -22.29 0.60
C LEU A 167 -0.66 -22.93 1.32
N GLU A 168 0.54 -22.53 0.97
CA GLU A 168 1.76 -23.10 1.51
C GLU A 168 2.21 -22.35 2.77
N ARG A 169 3.04 -23.01 3.55
CA ARG A 169 3.76 -22.37 4.65
C ARG A 169 4.96 -21.64 4.05
N VAL A 170 5.12 -20.38 4.42
CA VAL A 170 6.28 -19.59 4.00
C VAL A 170 7.55 -20.18 4.64
N ASP A 171 8.62 -20.19 3.89
CA ASP A 171 9.93 -20.55 4.40
C ASP A 171 10.38 -19.61 5.51
N SER A 172 10.88 -20.17 6.61
CA SER A 172 11.25 -19.41 7.82
C SER A 172 12.38 -18.41 7.57
N GLU A 173 13.32 -18.75 6.68
CA GLU A 173 14.43 -17.86 6.34
C GLU A 173 13.94 -16.67 5.50
N LEU A 174 13.00 -16.89 4.58
CA LEU A 174 12.37 -15.80 3.83
C LEU A 174 11.63 -14.83 4.76
N LEU A 175 10.88 -15.34 5.74
CA LEU A 175 10.21 -14.48 6.72
C LEU A 175 11.21 -13.71 7.57
N LYS A 176 12.28 -14.37 8.01
CA LYS A 176 13.36 -13.73 8.77
C LYS A 176 14.02 -12.60 7.96
N ASN A 177 14.29 -12.83 6.68
CA ASN A 177 14.88 -11.82 5.79
C ASN A 177 13.93 -10.65 5.54
N ALA A 178 12.64 -10.91 5.34
CA ALA A 178 11.62 -9.87 5.23
C ALA A 178 11.57 -8.99 6.49
N LYS A 179 11.53 -9.60 7.68
CA LYS A 179 11.60 -8.87 8.95
C LYS A 179 12.85 -8.03 9.07
N ALA A 180 14.03 -8.61 8.79
CA ALA A 180 15.31 -7.91 8.86
C ALA A 180 15.36 -6.69 7.93
N LYS A 181 14.78 -6.78 6.74
CA LYS A 181 14.64 -5.68 5.78
C LYS A 181 13.81 -4.54 6.36
N TYR A 182 12.65 -4.84 6.97
CA TYR A 182 11.80 -3.82 7.60
C TYR A 182 12.45 -3.18 8.81
N VAL A 183 13.06 -3.97 9.69
CA VAL A 183 13.83 -3.49 10.84
C VAL A 183 14.96 -2.56 10.40
N GLY A 184 15.76 -2.99 9.43
CA GLY A 184 16.86 -2.18 8.89
C GLY A 184 16.38 -0.90 8.21
N SER A 185 15.25 -0.94 7.51
CA SER A 185 14.65 0.25 6.91
C SER A 185 14.11 1.22 7.95
N PHE A 186 13.44 0.71 8.98
CA PHE A 186 12.92 1.51 10.09
C PHE A 186 14.04 2.27 10.81
N ILE A 187 15.11 1.56 11.17
CA ILE A 187 16.27 2.16 11.85
C ILE A 187 16.90 3.27 11.00
N ARG A 188 17.22 2.98 9.74
CA ARG A 188 17.79 3.98 8.83
C ARG A 188 16.88 5.20 8.64
N ASN A 189 15.58 4.97 8.51
CA ASN A 189 14.63 6.05 8.30
C ASN A 189 14.45 6.91 9.55
N ALA A 190 14.60 6.34 10.75
CA ALA A 190 14.52 7.07 12.01
C ALA A 190 15.66 8.08 12.22
N GLU A 191 16.77 7.96 11.48
CA GLU A 191 17.84 8.95 11.49
C GLU A 191 17.41 10.27 10.82
N ASN A 192 16.39 10.25 9.99
CA ASN A 192 15.89 11.42 9.30
C ASN A 192 14.81 12.13 10.14
N PRO A 193 15.03 13.39 10.55
CA PRO A 193 14.05 14.15 11.34
C PRO A 193 12.66 14.24 10.68
N GLN A 194 12.60 14.37 9.36
CA GLN A 194 11.33 14.42 8.64
C GLN A 194 10.53 13.12 8.77
N THR A 195 11.20 11.97 8.88
CA THR A 195 10.54 10.68 9.14
C THR A 195 9.90 10.66 10.53
N ILE A 196 10.59 11.17 11.55
CA ILE A 196 10.05 11.26 12.91
C ILE A 196 8.83 12.19 12.94
N ALA A 197 8.91 13.34 12.24
CA ALA A 197 7.75 14.22 12.07
C ALA A 197 6.57 13.50 11.39
N GLY A 198 6.89 12.68 10.37
CA GLY A 198 5.90 11.82 9.68
C GLY A 198 5.26 10.79 10.61
N TYR A 199 6.03 10.17 11.52
CA TYR A 199 5.51 9.23 12.51
C TYR A 199 4.51 9.90 13.46
N ALA A 200 4.86 11.07 14.01
CA ALA A 200 3.97 11.86 14.85
C ALA A 200 2.66 12.22 14.13
N LEU A 201 2.76 12.58 12.84
CA LEU A 201 1.60 12.88 12.02
C LEU A 201 0.75 11.62 11.75
N ASN A 202 1.38 10.50 11.43
CA ASN A 202 0.69 9.23 11.16
C ASN A 202 -0.10 8.72 12.37
N ILE A 203 0.44 8.86 13.59
CA ILE A 203 -0.29 8.53 14.82
C ILE A 203 -1.64 9.25 14.84
N LYS A 204 -1.64 10.56 14.60
CA LYS A 204 -2.88 11.36 14.61
C LYS A 204 -3.78 11.10 13.40
N LEU A 205 -3.21 10.97 12.22
CA LEU A 205 -3.98 10.75 11.00
C LEU A 205 -4.62 9.37 10.92
N ASN A 206 -3.96 8.33 11.40
CA ASN A 206 -4.43 6.95 11.33
C ASN A 206 -5.03 6.44 12.64
N ASN A 207 -5.21 7.33 13.62
CA ASN A 207 -5.75 7.00 14.94
C ASN A 207 -5.02 5.79 15.57
N LEU A 208 -3.68 5.86 15.56
CA LEU A 208 -2.81 4.86 16.15
C LEU A 208 -2.61 5.17 17.64
N GLU A 209 -2.21 4.17 18.42
CA GLU A 209 -1.78 4.37 19.79
C GLU A 209 -0.51 5.25 19.82
N ASP A 210 -0.35 6.04 20.90
CA ASP A 210 0.75 7.01 20.99
C ASP A 210 2.13 6.32 20.99
N ASP A 211 2.23 5.07 21.43
CA ASP A 211 3.43 4.22 21.47
C ASP A 211 3.60 3.31 20.22
N TYR A 212 2.80 3.50 19.18
CA TYR A 212 2.78 2.64 17.98
C TYR A 212 4.17 2.42 17.37
N TYR A 213 4.99 3.46 17.29
CA TYR A 213 6.33 3.36 16.71
C TYR A 213 7.38 2.85 17.71
N GLU A 214 7.10 2.89 19.02
CA GLU A 214 7.95 2.27 20.04
C GLU A 214 7.83 0.74 19.96
N SER A 215 6.61 0.23 19.78
CA SER A 215 6.31 -1.20 19.63
C SER A 215 6.50 -1.75 18.20
N TYR A 216 6.82 -0.90 17.21
CA TYR A 216 6.87 -1.26 15.80
C TYR A 216 7.80 -2.45 15.51
N LEU A 217 9.01 -2.44 16.07
CA LEU A 217 9.99 -3.52 15.88
C LEU A 217 9.54 -4.83 16.52
N GLU A 218 8.91 -4.76 17.69
CA GLU A 218 8.35 -5.93 18.36
C GLU A 218 7.22 -6.54 17.53
N ASN A 219 6.31 -5.71 17.05
CA ASN A 219 5.20 -6.13 16.18
C ASN A 219 5.67 -6.80 14.89
N ILE A 220 6.70 -6.25 14.22
CA ILE A 220 7.32 -6.90 13.06
C ILE A 220 7.91 -8.27 13.42
N ASN A 221 8.65 -8.33 14.54
CA ASN A 221 9.34 -9.55 14.95
C ASN A 221 8.37 -10.64 15.45
N SER A 222 7.22 -10.28 15.97
CA SER A 222 6.21 -11.23 16.45
C SER A 222 5.45 -11.98 15.34
N VAL A 223 5.45 -11.48 14.09
CA VAL A 223 4.74 -12.12 12.98
C VAL A 223 5.27 -13.53 12.73
N THR A 224 4.38 -14.49 12.67
CA THR A 224 4.69 -15.91 12.38
C THR A 224 4.37 -16.28 10.93
N GLU A 225 4.85 -17.44 10.45
CA GLU A 225 4.50 -17.97 9.14
C GLU A 225 2.99 -18.27 9.03
N ALA A 226 2.36 -18.63 10.15
CA ALA A 226 0.92 -18.82 10.23
C ALA A 226 0.16 -17.50 10.03
N ASP A 227 0.65 -16.41 10.60
CA ASP A 227 0.08 -15.07 10.42
C ASP A 227 0.20 -14.59 8.99
N VAL A 228 1.35 -14.81 8.35
CA VAL A 228 1.57 -14.51 6.92
C VAL A 228 0.53 -15.24 6.07
N LYS A 229 0.36 -16.54 6.26
CA LYS A 229 -0.61 -17.37 5.53
C LYS A 229 -2.04 -16.89 5.78
N ARG A 230 -2.39 -16.58 7.02
CA ARG A 230 -3.71 -16.06 7.41
C ARG A 230 -3.99 -14.72 6.74
N ALA A 231 -3.05 -13.78 6.78
CA ALA A 231 -3.17 -12.48 6.15
C ALA A 231 -3.27 -12.59 4.62
N ALA A 232 -2.44 -13.44 3.99
CA ALA A 232 -2.52 -13.70 2.55
C ALA A 232 -3.91 -14.22 2.14
N ASN A 233 -4.49 -15.16 2.90
CA ASN A 233 -5.84 -15.66 2.64
C ASN A 233 -6.92 -14.59 2.78
N LYS A 234 -6.77 -13.69 3.75
CA LYS A 234 -7.73 -12.62 4.01
C LYS A 234 -7.69 -11.53 2.93
N TYR A 235 -6.50 -11.12 2.49
CA TYR A 235 -6.31 -9.92 1.70
C TYR A 235 -6.00 -10.15 0.21
N PHE A 236 -5.38 -11.27 -0.17
CA PHE A 236 -5.02 -11.58 -1.56
C PHE A 236 -6.05 -12.53 -2.15
N LYS A 237 -7.01 -12.00 -2.91
CA LYS A 237 -8.10 -12.80 -3.46
C LYS A 237 -7.70 -13.41 -4.80
N ILE A 238 -8.31 -14.58 -5.10
CA ILE A 238 -8.16 -15.28 -6.39
C ILE A 238 -9.53 -15.51 -7.02
N ALA A 239 -10.51 -15.99 -6.24
CA ALA A 239 -11.82 -16.37 -6.76
C ALA A 239 -12.73 -15.19 -7.10
N ASN A 240 -12.40 -13.99 -6.61
CA ASN A 240 -13.18 -12.76 -6.78
C ASN A 240 -12.25 -11.55 -6.95
N THR A 241 -11.32 -11.68 -7.89
CA THR A 241 -10.33 -10.66 -8.26
C THR A 241 -10.57 -10.16 -9.68
N ARG A 242 -10.00 -9.01 -10.01
CA ARG A 242 -9.92 -8.53 -11.39
C ARG A 242 -8.50 -8.73 -11.92
N ILE A 243 -8.41 -9.31 -13.09
CA ILE A 243 -7.20 -9.43 -13.87
C ILE A 243 -7.35 -8.45 -15.04
N VAL A 244 -6.57 -7.39 -15.03
CA VAL A 244 -6.57 -6.36 -16.06
C VAL A 244 -5.32 -6.53 -16.90
N VAL A 245 -5.51 -6.65 -18.19
CA VAL A 245 -4.43 -6.78 -19.18
C VAL A 245 -4.58 -5.70 -20.23
N VAL A 246 -3.51 -4.95 -20.46
CA VAL A 246 -3.42 -3.98 -21.56
C VAL A 246 -2.26 -4.40 -22.44
N GLY A 247 -2.51 -4.73 -23.70
CA GLY A 247 -1.48 -5.22 -24.60
C GLY A 247 -1.97 -5.26 -26.05
N LYS A 248 -1.11 -5.69 -26.96
CA LYS A 248 -1.45 -5.86 -28.37
C LYS A 248 -2.14 -7.20 -28.57
N GLY A 249 -3.46 -7.16 -28.80
CA GLY A 249 -4.31 -8.35 -28.88
C GLY A 249 -3.89 -9.36 -29.94
N SER A 250 -3.39 -8.90 -31.09
CA SER A 250 -2.89 -9.79 -32.15
C SER A 250 -1.66 -10.62 -31.76
N ASP A 251 -0.93 -10.20 -30.73
CA ASP A 251 0.33 -10.83 -30.30
C ASP A 251 0.18 -11.57 -28.95
N VAL A 252 -1.00 -11.48 -28.32
CA VAL A 252 -1.35 -12.20 -27.09
C VAL A 252 -1.85 -13.59 -27.47
N VAL A 253 -1.22 -14.61 -26.94
CA VAL A 253 -1.59 -16.03 -27.16
C VAL A 253 -2.35 -16.52 -25.93
#